data_41069ad22157544543d91e27fc57bc93
#
_entry.id   41069ad22157544543d91e27fc57bc93
#
_cell.length_a   1.000
_cell.length_b   1.000
_cell.length_c   1.000
_cell.angle_alpha   90.00
_cell.angle_beta   90.00
_cell.angle_gamma   90.00
#
_symmetry.space_group_name_H-M   'P 1'
#
loop_
_entity.id
_entity.type
_entity.pdbx_description
1 polymer ?
#
loop_
_entity_poly.entity_id
_entity_poly.type
_entity_poly.pdbx_seq_one_letter_code
_entity_poly.pdbx_strand_id
1 'polypeptide(L)'
;MKRKIYLLVLSVTAGFMSACTFLDPLPNGSYNDENFELYPELLRGFVDVVYNELLPETYLDNYYIPMSCATDDAIYSSPTAAWRIFSSGSAKMLSNPFDTKWRDNYRAINYLNMFLENDRGYNTRYMVAEDSDLALRNCLQGSAYGLRAWMYFDLLRVFGGKAENGELLGVPILTEPTDPKTADASTIER
;
A
#
# COMPACT_ATOMS: atom_id res chain seq x y z
N MET A 1 2.56 65.52 -1.77
CA MET A 1 3.54 64.51 -2.20
C MET A 1 3.58 63.30 -1.25
N LYS A 2 3.72 63.47 0.04
CA LYS A 2 3.85 62.36 1.02
C LYS A 2 2.67 61.36 0.96
N ARG A 3 1.42 61.81 0.84
CA ARG A 3 0.24 60.91 0.79
C ARG A 3 0.21 59.97 -0.46
N LYS A 4 0.73 60.43 -1.60
CA LYS A 4 0.84 59.60 -2.81
C LYS A 4 1.94 58.50 -2.69
N ILE A 5 3.01 58.82 -1.96
CA ILE A 5 4.12 57.86 -1.70
C ILE A 5 3.63 56.74 -0.76
N TYR A 6 2.84 57.06 0.29
CA TYR A 6 2.27 56.05 1.20
C TYR A 6 1.29 55.11 0.48
N LEU A 7 0.46 55.64 -0.44
CA LEU A 7 -0.45 54.80 -1.22
C LEU A 7 0.30 53.86 -2.18
N LEU A 8 1.42 54.33 -2.75
CA LEU A 8 2.25 53.52 -3.65
C LEU A 8 3.01 52.45 -2.88
N VAL A 9 3.51 52.75 -1.70
CA VAL A 9 4.17 51.74 -0.80
C VAL A 9 3.14 50.72 -0.31
N LEU A 10 1.93 51.13 0.04
CA LEU A 10 0.87 50.22 0.51
C LEU A 10 0.40 49.27 -0.62
N SER A 11 0.33 49.74 -1.87
CA SER A 11 -0.06 48.90 -3.01
C SER A 11 1.04 47.87 -3.37
N VAL A 12 2.30 48.22 -3.22
CA VAL A 12 3.43 47.28 -3.44
C VAL A 12 3.49 46.23 -2.37
N THR A 13 3.28 46.60 -1.09
CA THR A 13 3.27 45.60 0.02
C THR A 13 2.06 44.65 -0.05
N ALA A 14 0.89 45.12 -0.50
CA ALA A 14 -0.28 44.28 -0.70
C ALA A 14 -0.09 43.26 -1.85
N GLY A 15 0.67 43.59 -2.88
CA GLY A 15 1.01 42.72 -4.00
C GLY A 15 1.95 41.55 -3.62
N PHE A 16 2.77 41.74 -2.58
CA PHE A 16 3.70 40.66 -2.11
C PHE A 16 3.03 39.63 -1.21
N MET A 17 1.87 39.87 -0.65
CA MET A 17 1.19 38.92 0.24
C MET A 17 0.38 37.85 -0.49
N SER A 18 0.12 37.97 -1.79
CA SER A 18 -0.59 36.97 -2.59
C SER A 18 0.32 35.94 -3.29
N ALA A 19 1.63 36.01 -3.08
CA ALA A 19 2.59 35.10 -3.73
C ALA A 19 2.88 33.80 -2.95
N CYS A 20 2.32 33.63 -1.75
CA CYS A 20 2.66 32.48 -0.90
C CYS A 20 2.07 31.15 -1.36
N THR A 21 1.00 31.14 -2.15
CA THR A 21 0.39 29.90 -2.66
C THR A 21 1.07 29.35 -3.91
N PHE A 22 1.90 30.16 -4.60
CA PHE A 22 2.65 29.70 -5.77
C PHE A 22 3.93 28.91 -5.41
N LEU A 23 4.36 28.97 -4.15
CA LEU A 23 5.61 28.36 -3.66
C LEU A 23 5.38 27.13 -2.79
N ASP A 24 4.15 26.62 -2.66
CA ASP A 24 3.94 25.31 -2.06
C ASP A 24 4.51 24.25 -3.01
N PRO A 25 5.71 23.70 -2.73
CA PRO A 25 6.22 22.62 -3.54
C PRO A 25 5.26 21.45 -3.36
N LEU A 26 4.69 20.98 -4.45
CA LEU A 26 4.03 19.67 -4.47
C LEU A 26 5.00 18.68 -3.82
N PRO A 27 4.59 17.91 -2.81
CA PRO A 27 5.46 16.94 -2.16
C PRO A 27 6.03 16.04 -3.23
N ASN A 28 7.36 16.14 -3.39
CA ASN A 28 8.09 15.50 -4.48
C ASN A 28 7.88 13.98 -4.37
N GLY A 29 7.17 13.39 -5.33
CA GLY A 29 6.91 11.95 -5.41
C GLY A 29 5.64 11.44 -4.74
N SER A 30 4.76 12.28 -4.18
CA SER A 30 3.43 11.85 -3.76
C SER A 30 2.40 12.22 -4.81
N TYR A 31 1.72 11.21 -5.32
CA TYR A 31 0.51 11.38 -6.11
C TYR A 31 -0.64 11.74 -5.17
N ASN A 32 -1.37 12.80 -5.47
CA ASN A 32 -2.61 13.17 -4.80
C ASN A 32 -3.81 12.83 -5.70
N ASP A 33 -5.02 12.94 -5.18
CA ASP A 33 -6.25 12.64 -5.93
C ASP A 33 -6.36 13.48 -7.22
N GLU A 34 -5.91 14.72 -7.20
CA GLU A 34 -5.89 15.59 -8.37
C GLU A 34 -5.01 15.04 -9.50
N ASN A 35 -3.87 14.42 -9.17
CA ASN A 35 -3.02 13.77 -10.17
C ASN A 35 -3.71 12.58 -10.84
N PHE A 36 -4.52 11.81 -10.11
CA PHE A 36 -5.28 10.70 -10.69
C PHE A 36 -6.51 11.15 -11.48
N GLU A 37 -7.02 12.35 -11.22
CA GLU A 37 -8.06 12.96 -12.05
C GLU A 37 -7.48 13.46 -13.37
N LEU A 38 -6.28 14.06 -13.34
CA LEU A 38 -5.60 14.58 -14.53
C LEU A 38 -4.95 13.47 -15.38
N TYR A 39 -4.44 12.43 -14.74
CA TYR A 39 -3.70 11.33 -15.37
C TYR A 39 -4.20 9.98 -14.86
N PRO A 40 -5.43 9.60 -15.22
CA PRO A 40 -6.06 8.38 -14.68
C PRO A 40 -5.32 7.10 -15.09
N GLU A 41 -4.51 7.13 -16.15
CA GLU A 41 -3.64 6.01 -16.54
C GLU A 41 -2.61 5.63 -15.48
N LEU A 42 -2.29 6.52 -14.54
CA LEU A 42 -1.41 6.22 -13.41
C LEU A 42 -2.00 5.18 -12.45
N LEU A 43 -3.32 5.00 -12.46
CA LEU A 43 -4.00 3.98 -11.64
C LEU A 43 -3.48 2.56 -11.90
N ARG A 44 -3.09 2.26 -13.15
CA ARG A 44 -2.44 0.99 -13.50
C ARG A 44 -1.20 0.76 -12.65
N GLY A 45 -0.45 1.81 -12.33
CA GLY A 45 0.77 1.74 -11.53
C GLY A 45 0.55 1.08 -10.17
N PHE A 46 -0.65 1.17 -9.57
CA PHE A 46 -0.95 0.48 -8.32
C PHE A 46 -0.93 -1.05 -8.47
N VAL A 47 -1.48 -1.57 -9.58
CA VAL A 47 -1.44 -3.01 -9.85
C VAL A 47 -0.01 -3.45 -10.16
N ASP A 48 0.73 -2.67 -10.95
CA ASP A 48 2.11 -2.96 -11.32
C ASP A 48 3.04 -2.97 -10.08
N VAL A 49 2.84 -2.05 -9.12
CA VAL A 49 3.59 -2.02 -7.84
C VAL A 49 3.34 -3.28 -7.03
N VAL A 50 2.09 -3.74 -6.95
CA VAL A 50 1.77 -4.97 -6.21
C VAL A 50 2.44 -6.19 -6.84
N TYR A 51 2.49 -6.26 -8.17
CA TYR A 51 3.21 -7.34 -8.85
C TYR A 51 4.71 -7.30 -8.62
N ASN A 52 5.33 -6.12 -8.65
CA ASN A 52 6.78 -5.99 -8.65
C ASN A 52 7.40 -5.91 -7.25
N GLU A 53 6.70 -5.29 -6.29
CA GLU A 53 7.31 -4.96 -4.99
C GLU A 53 6.64 -5.67 -3.82
N LEU A 54 5.34 -5.94 -3.93
CA LEU A 54 4.53 -6.40 -2.81
C LEU A 54 4.05 -7.84 -2.95
N LEU A 55 4.30 -8.50 -4.10
CA LEU A 55 4.13 -9.96 -4.15
C LEU A 55 5.06 -10.56 -3.11
N PRO A 56 4.51 -11.21 -2.09
CA PRO A 56 5.34 -11.72 -1.02
C PRO A 56 6.33 -12.74 -1.57
N GLU A 57 7.61 -12.53 -1.33
CA GLU A 57 8.57 -13.61 -1.35
C GLU A 57 8.22 -14.57 -0.21
N THR A 58 7.23 -15.38 -0.46
CA THR A 58 6.47 -16.16 0.55
C THR A 58 7.35 -17.15 1.30
N TYR A 59 8.56 -17.39 0.80
CA TYR A 59 9.43 -18.48 1.26
C TYR A 59 10.81 -18.02 1.73
N LEU A 60 11.11 -16.74 1.62
CA LEU A 60 12.39 -16.17 2.05
C LEU A 60 12.14 -15.11 3.13
N ASP A 61 13.05 -14.98 4.07
CA ASP A 61 13.09 -13.84 4.98
C ASP A 61 13.86 -12.66 4.34
N ASN A 62 13.99 -11.55 5.07
CA ASN A 62 14.71 -10.35 4.63
C ASN A 62 16.19 -10.59 4.31
N TYR A 63 16.74 -11.77 4.64
CA TYR A 63 18.11 -12.21 4.36
C TYR A 63 18.15 -13.32 3.33
N TYR A 64 17.08 -13.54 2.57
CA TYR A 64 16.95 -14.62 1.59
C TYR A 64 17.13 -16.04 2.18
N ILE A 65 16.83 -16.22 3.47
CA ILE A 65 16.87 -17.50 4.13
C ILE A 65 15.52 -18.20 3.91
N PRO A 66 15.50 -19.40 3.34
CA PRO A 66 14.25 -20.07 3.00
C PRO A 66 13.48 -20.52 4.24
N MET A 67 12.15 -20.46 4.16
CA MET A 67 11.23 -20.88 5.21
C MET A 67 11.38 -22.35 5.59
N SER A 68 11.92 -23.20 4.69
CA SER A 68 12.26 -24.59 5.01
C SER A 68 13.20 -24.73 6.21
N CYS A 69 13.96 -23.66 6.54
CA CYS A 69 14.77 -23.62 7.76
C CYS A 69 13.95 -23.47 9.06
N ALA A 70 12.63 -23.35 8.96
CA ALA A 70 11.71 -23.40 10.09
C ALA A 70 11.02 -24.75 10.25
N THR A 71 11.32 -25.71 9.36
CA THR A 71 10.76 -27.07 9.36
C THR A 71 11.85 -28.11 9.71
N ASP A 72 11.53 -29.37 9.60
CA ASP A 72 12.46 -30.48 9.76
C ASP A 72 13.32 -30.74 8.52
N ASP A 73 13.03 -30.09 7.38
CA ASP A 73 13.76 -30.28 6.12
C ASP A 73 15.15 -29.64 6.13
N ALA A 74 15.31 -28.51 6.81
CA ALA A 74 16.59 -27.79 6.82
C ALA A 74 16.84 -27.06 8.13
N ILE A 75 18.10 -26.77 8.42
CA ILE A 75 18.51 -25.93 9.53
C ILE A 75 19.53 -24.90 9.05
N TYR A 76 19.28 -23.65 9.40
CA TYR A 76 20.24 -22.59 9.11
C TYR A 76 21.35 -22.55 10.17
N SER A 77 22.60 -22.41 9.77
CA SER A 77 23.76 -22.50 10.66
C SER A 77 23.80 -21.43 11.75
N SER A 78 23.35 -20.21 11.46
CA SER A 78 23.29 -19.14 12.44
C SER A 78 22.17 -19.33 13.46
N PRO A 79 22.47 -19.38 14.76
CA PRO A 79 21.45 -19.53 15.81
C PRO A 79 20.54 -18.29 15.96
N THR A 80 20.92 -17.15 15.38
CA THR A 80 20.19 -15.89 15.46
C THR A 80 19.30 -15.64 14.25
N ALA A 81 19.26 -16.57 13.26
CA ALA A 81 18.37 -16.45 12.11
C ALA A 81 16.91 -16.53 12.55
N ALA A 82 16.06 -15.65 12.00
CA ALA A 82 14.66 -15.51 12.40
C ALA A 82 13.88 -16.83 12.27
N TRP A 83 14.06 -17.58 11.18
CA TRP A 83 13.42 -18.87 10.98
C TRP A 83 13.86 -19.93 11.99
N ARG A 84 15.14 -19.91 12.40
CA ARG A 84 15.64 -20.83 13.42
C ARG A 84 15.10 -20.49 14.82
N ILE A 85 15.01 -19.20 15.15
CA ILE A 85 14.39 -18.75 16.40
C ILE A 85 12.90 -19.10 16.40
N PHE A 86 12.22 -18.93 15.26
CA PHE A 86 10.81 -19.27 15.09
C PHE A 86 10.57 -20.79 15.30
N SER A 87 11.35 -21.66 14.64
CA SER A 87 11.20 -23.12 14.75
C SER A 87 11.48 -23.66 16.15
N SER A 88 12.31 -22.96 16.94
CA SER A 88 12.60 -23.34 18.34
C SER A 88 11.50 -22.90 19.32
N GLY A 89 10.45 -22.24 18.87
CA GLY A 89 9.41 -21.66 19.72
C GLY A 89 9.87 -20.46 20.56
N SER A 90 11.08 -19.95 20.29
CA SER A 90 11.68 -18.81 21.03
C SER A 90 11.44 -17.47 20.35
N ALA A 91 10.57 -17.41 19.32
CA ALA A 91 10.26 -16.19 18.60
C ALA A 91 9.65 -15.14 19.54
N LYS A 92 10.21 -13.93 19.47
CA LYS A 92 9.71 -12.76 20.18
C LYS A 92 9.27 -11.73 19.13
N MET A 93 8.52 -10.71 19.58
CA MET A 93 8.04 -9.65 18.69
C MET A 93 9.17 -9.03 17.84
N LEU A 94 10.39 -8.88 18.40
CA LEU A 94 11.55 -8.32 17.69
C LEU A 94 12.29 -9.31 16.76
N SER A 95 11.95 -10.58 16.77
CA SER A 95 12.57 -11.62 15.94
C SER A 95 11.56 -12.43 15.14
N ASN A 96 10.39 -11.83 14.88
CA ASN A 96 9.33 -12.45 14.11
C ASN A 96 9.66 -12.35 12.60
N PRO A 97 9.81 -13.46 11.86
CA PRO A 97 10.06 -13.42 10.42
C PRO A 97 8.88 -12.88 9.61
N PHE A 98 7.71 -12.73 10.22
CA PHE A 98 6.51 -12.18 9.59
C PHE A 98 6.23 -10.70 9.93
N ASP A 99 7.17 -10.02 10.58
CA ASP A 99 6.97 -8.65 11.10
C ASP A 99 6.51 -7.65 10.04
N THR A 100 7.10 -7.71 8.84
CA THR A 100 6.73 -6.80 7.75
C THR A 100 5.48 -7.25 7.00
N LYS A 101 5.12 -8.53 7.07
CA LYS A 101 4.10 -9.13 6.22
C LYS A 101 2.70 -8.53 6.41
N TRP A 102 2.33 -8.22 7.64
CA TRP A 102 1.06 -7.54 7.93
C TRP A 102 0.98 -6.19 7.22
N ARG A 103 1.98 -5.35 7.44
CA ARG A 103 2.05 -4.02 6.86
C ARG A 103 2.07 -4.05 5.33
N ASP A 104 2.91 -4.92 4.76
CA ASP A 104 3.15 -4.96 3.32
C ASP A 104 1.94 -5.51 2.57
N ASN A 105 1.28 -6.55 3.10
CA ASN A 105 0.05 -7.07 2.51
C ASN A 105 -1.12 -6.06 2.59
N TYR A 106 -1.30 -5.36 3.72
CA TYR A 106 -2.34 -4.32 3.81
C TYR A 106 -2.03 -3.11 2.94
N ARG A 107 -0.76 -2.76 2.76
CA ARG A 107 -0.36 -1.73 1.79
C ARG A 107 -0.71 -2.15 0.37
N ALA A 108 -0.45 -3.40 -0.02
CA ALA A 108 -0.86 -3.96 -1.31
C ALA A 108 -2.37 -3.92 -1.49
N ILE A 109 -3.13 -4.37 -0.48
CA ILE A 109 -4.60 -4.33 -0.49
C ILE A 109 -5.10 -2.90 -0.70
N ASN A 110 -4.50 -1.91 -0.02
CA ASN A 110 -4.88 -0.51 -0.16
C ASN A 110 -4.64 0.01 -1.60
N TYR A 111 -3.49 -0.30 -2.21
CA TYR A 111 -3.22 0.06 -3.61
C TYR A 111 -4.24 -0.57 -4.57
N LEU A 112 -4.58 -1.83 -4.36
CA LEU A 112 -5.60 -2.50 -5.17
C LEU A 112 -7.00 -1.92 -4.96
N ASN A 113 -7.34 -1.53 -3.73
CA ASN A 113 -8.59 -0.84 -3.45
C ASN A 113 -8.66 0.53 -4.14
N MET A 114 -7.56 1.31 -4.17
CA MET A 114 -7.49 2.58 -4.91
C MET A 114 -7.73 2.40 -6.41
N PHE A 115 -7.23 1.30 -7.00
CA PHE A 115 -7.49 0.96 -8.39
C PHE A 115 -8.96 0.56 -8.63
N LEU A 116 -9.55 -0.18 -7.69
CA LEU A 116 -10.90 -0.73 -7.80
C LEU A 116 -12.00 0.27 -7.39
N GLU A 117 -11.63 1.35 -6.70
CA GLU A 117 -12.58 2.34 -6.19
C GLU A 117 -13.49 2.89 -7.30
N ASN A 118 -14.80 2.71 -7.13
CA ASN A 118 -15.81 3.16 -8.10
C ASN A 118 -15.54 2.71 -9.55
N ASP A 119 -14.97 1.53 -9.73
CA ASP A 119 -14.54 1.01 -11.04
C ASP A 119 -13.57 1.97 -11.79
N ARG A 120 -12.87 2.82 -11.06
CA ARG A 120 -12.05 3.90 -11.60
C ARG A 120 -10.96 3.38 -12.54
N GLY A 121 -10.23 2.34 -12.14
CA GLY A 121 -9.24 1.69 -12.98
C GLY A 121 -9.83 1.04 -14.23
N TYR A 122 -11.02 0.44 -14.12
CA TYR A 122 -11.73 -0.17 -15.24
C TYR A 122 -12.29 0.86 -16.21
N ASN A 123 -12.77 1.99 -15.73
CA ASN A 123 -13.34 3.06 -16.56
C ASN A 123 -12.27 3.94 -17.24
N THR A 124 -11.00 3.76 -16.90
CA THR A 124 -9.88 4.47 -17.50
C THR A 124 -9.50 3.84 -18.84
N ARG A 125 -9.22 4.69 -19.84
CA ARG A 125 -8.71 4.24 -21.15
C ARG A 125 -7.18 4.25 -21.15
N TYR A 126 -6.58 3.10 -21.41
CA TYR A 126 -5.12 2.91 -21.43
C TYR A 126 -4.55 2.78 -22.84
N MET A 127 -5.39 2.40 -23.83
CA MET A 127 -4.96 2.14 -25.22
C MET A 127 -5.84 2.85 -26.23
N VAL A 128 -5.27 3.12 -27.41
CA VAL A 128 -5.99 3.77 -28.51
C VAL A 128 -6.99 2.81 -29.16
N ALA A 129 -6.58 1.54 -29.43
CA ALA A 129 -7.42 0.53 -30.03
C ALA A 129 -8.42 -0.02 -29.00
N GLU A 130 -9.72 0.09 -29.31
CA GLU A 130 -10.80 -0.22 -28.38
C GLU A 130 -10.79 -1.67 -27.89
N ASP A 131 -10.62 -2.63 -28.79
CA ASP A 131 -10.58 -4.07 -28.42
C ASP A 131 -9.39 -4.39 -27.51
N SER A 132 -8.22 -3.81 -27.80
CA SER A 132 -7.02 -4.00 -26.98
C SER A 132 -7.15 -3.31 -25.64
N ASP A 133 -7.79 -2.15 -25.60
CA ASP A 133 -8.07 -1.41 -24.37
C ASP A 133 -9.03 -2.19 -23.45
N LEU A 134 -10.12 -2.71 -24.01
CA LEU A 134 -11.07 -3.53 -23.27
C LEU A 134 -10.42 -4.79 -22.70
N ALA A 135 -9.60 -5.48 -23.51
CA ALA A 135 -8.87 -6.66 -23.06
C ALA A 135 -7.92 -6.33 -21.91
N LEU A 136 -7.18 -5.21 -22.00
CA LEU A 136 -6.29 -4.75 -20.93
C LEU A 136 -7.05 -4.38 -19.67
N ARG A 137 -8.15 -3.64 -19.75
CA ARG A 137 -8.98 -3.27 -18.60
C ARG A 137 -9.54 -4.49 -17.88
N ASN A 138 -10.04 -5.47 -18.62
CA ASN A 138 -10.50 -6.74 -18.05
C ASN A 138 -9.37 -7.49 -17.34
N CYS A 139 -8.17 -7.52 -17.95
CA CYS A 139 -6.99 -8.15 -17.37
C CYS A 139 -6.57 -7.44 -16.06
N LEU A 140 -6.49 -6.11 -16.06
CA LEU A 140 -6.11 -5.32 -14.89
C LEU A 140 -7.12 -5.48 -13.74
N GLN A 141 -8.42 -5.44 -14.04
CA GLN A 141 -9.46 -5.63 -13.04
C GLN A 141 -9.43 -7.04 -12.44
N GLY A 142 -9.32 -8.06 -13.30
CA GLY A 142 -9.17 -9.44 -12.85
C GLY A 142 -7.91 -9.65 -12.01
N SER A 143 -6.80 -9.03 -12.42
CA SER A 143 -5.55 -9.04 -11.66
C SER A 143 -5.70 -8.38 -10.29
N ALA A 144 -6.36 -7.23 -10.22
CA ALA A 144 -6.57 -6.52 -8.96
C ALA A 144 -7.38 -7.33 -7.95
N TYR A 145 -8.47 -7.96 -8.41
CA TYR A 145 -9.26 -8.87 -7.55
C TYR A 145 -8.47 -10.11 -7.14
N GLY A 146 -7.75 -10.73 -8.08
CA GLY A 146 -6.93 -11.93 -7.83
C GLY A 146 -5.80 -11.66 -6.83
N LEU A 147 -5.07 -10.57 -7.03
CA LEU A 147 -4.00 -10.17 -6.12
C LEU A 147 -4.54 -9.82 -4.72
N ARG A 148 -5.69 -9.10 -4.63
CA ARG A 148 -6.32 -8.80 -3.35
C ARG A 148 -6.71 -10.08 -2.59
N ALA A 149 -7.28 -11.04 -3.27
CA ALA A 149 -7.59 -12.34 -2.68
C ALA A 149 -6.32 -13.08 -2.22
N TRP A 150 -5.25 -13.01 -3.00
CA TRP A 150 -3.95 -13.59 -2.63
C TRP A 150 -3.38 -12.95 -1.37
N MET A 151 -3.40 -11.61 -1.26
CA MET A 151 -2.91 -10.92 -0.06
C MET A 151 -3.71 -11.30 1.19
N TYR A 152 -5.03 -11.41 1.09
CA TYR A 152 -5.87 -11.88 2.20
C TYR A 152 -5.60 -13.34 2.55
N PHE A 153 -5.41 -14.20 1.57
CA PHE A 153 -5.04 -15.59 1.81
C PHE A 153 -3.70 -15.69 2.57
N ASP A 154 -2.71 -14.92 2.14
CA ASP A 154 -1.39 -14.90 2.79
C ASP A 154 -1.46 -14.36 4.22
N LEU A 155 -2.26 -13.30 4.46
CA LEU A 155 -2.53 -12.79 5.81
C LEU A 155 -3.22 -13.85 6.68
N LEU A 156 -4.28 -14.47 6.18
CA LEU A 156 -5.05 -15.46 6.92
C LEU A 156 -4.21 -16.68 7.28
N ARG A 157 -3.35 -17.13 6.37
CA ARG A 157 -2.45 -18.26 6.59
C ARG A 157 -1.46 -18.02 7.71
N VAL A 158 -1.01 -16.77 7.90
CA VAL A 158 0.01 -16.42 8.90
C VAL A 158 -0.61 -15.96 10.22
N PHE A 159 -1.66 -15.13 10.14
CA PHE A 159 -2.25 -14.46 11.31
C PHE A 159 -3.63 -15.00 11.72
N GLY A 160 -4.24 -15.85 10.88
CA GLY A 160 -5.46 -16.56 11.26
C GLY A 160 -5.17 -17.74 12.18
N GLY A 161 -6.20 -18.26 12.82
CA GLY A 161 -6.04 -19.41 13.67
C GLY A 161 -7.14 -19.59 14.69
N LYS A 162 -6.84 -20.30 15.77
CA LYS A 162 -7.75 -20.53 16.87
C LYS A 162 -7.13 -20.03 18.17
N ALA A 163 -7.86 -19.14 18.85
CA ALA A 163 -7.45 -18.64 20.16
C ALA A 163 -7.60 -19.70 21.24
N GLU A 164 -6.99 -19.49 22.41
CA GLU A 164 -7.08 -20.40 23.56
C GLU A 164 -8.53 -20.66 24.04
N ASN A 165 -9.39 -19.64 23.91
CA ASN A 165 -10.82 -19.75 24.21
C ASN A 165 -11.63 -20.53 23.17
N GLY A 166 -10.99 -20.98 22.09
CA GLY A 166 -11.62 -21.73 20.99
C GLY A 166 -12.19 -20.90 19.87
N GLU A 167 -12.13 -19.57 19.97
CA GLU A 167 -12.61 -18.62 18.94
C GLU A 167 -11.72 -18.66 17.70
N LEU A 168 -12.35 -18.62 16.51
CA LEU A 168 -11.61 -18.53 15.25
C LEU A 168 -11.19 -17.07 15.02
N LEU A 169 -9.90 -16.88 14.86
CA LEU A 169 -9.31 -15.58 14.54
C LEU A 169 -9.16 -15.46 13.03
N GLY A 170 -9.59 -14.33 12.51
CA GLY A 170 -9.44 -13.93 11.11
C GLY A 170 -8.54 -12.71 10.96
N VAL A 171 -8.64 -12.08 9.81
CA VAL A 171 -7.99 -10.80 9.50
C VAL A 171 -9.04 -9.79 9.05
N PRO A 172 -8.89 -8.50 9.36
CA PRO A 172 -9.81 -7.46 8.91
C PRO A 172 -9.90 -7.40 7.38
N ILE A 173 -11.12 -7.33 6.85
CA ILE A 173 -11.36 -7.22 5.41
C ILE A 173 -11.64 -5.76 5.06
N LEU A 174 -10.72 -5.12 4.35
CA LEU A 174 -10.80 -3.75 3.86
C LEU A 174 -11.10 -3.79 2.36
N THR A 175 -12.25 -3.27 1.95
CA THR A 175 -12.68 -3.24 0.55
C THR A 175 -12.59 -1.86 -0.09
N GLU A 176 -12.35 -0.84 0.73
CA GLU A 176 -12.23 0.55 0.33
C GLU A 176 -10.81 1.07 0.60
N PRO A 177 -10.36 2.09 -0.13
CA PRO A 177 -9.10 2.76 0.17
C PRO A 177 -9.12 3.34 1.58
N THR A 178 -8.01 3.17 2.29
CA THR A 178 -7.84 3.72 3.64
C THR A 178 -6.80 4.83 3.58
N ASP A 179 -7.18 6.05 4.00
CA ASP A 179 -6.22 7.13 4.17
C ASP A 179 -5.31 6.81 5.38
N PRO A 180 -3.99 6.68 5.19
CA PRO A 180 -3.07 6.40 6.30
C PRO A 180 -3.06 7.50 7.36
N LYS A 181 -3.59 8.69 7.07
CA LYS A 181 -3.72 9.80 8.05
C LYS A 181 -4.95 9.66 8.93
N THR A 182 -5.99 8.97 8.45
CA THR A 182 -7.27 8.80 9.14
C THR A 182 -7.50 7.37 9.61
N ALA A 183 -6.65 6.43 9.22
CA ALA A 183 -6.71 5.05 9.67
C ALA A 183 -6.36 4.97 11.15
N ASP A 184 -7.33 5.20 11.99
CA ASP A 184 -7.24 4.88 13.42
C ASP A 184 -7.45 3.38 13.61
N ALA A 185 -6.66 2.78 14.51
CA ALA A 185 -6.78 1.37 14.88
C ALA A 185 -8.19 0.98 15.37
N SER A 186 -9.02 1.96 15.71
CA SER A 186 -10.42 1.79 16.12
C SER A 186 -11.37 1.53 14.94
N THR A 187 -10.99 1.83 13.70
CA THR A 187 -11.83 1.63 12.50
C THR A 187 -11.76 0.21 11.94
N ILE A 188 -10.87 -0.62 12.47
CA ILE A 188 -10.79 -2.03 12.11
C ILE A 188 -11.76 -2.77 13.03
N GLU A 189 -13.04 -2.86 12.64
CA GLU A 189 -13.98 -3.78 13.28
C GLU A 189 -13.47 -5.21 13.09
N ARG A 190 -13.37 -5.91 14.21
CA ARG A 190 -12.93 -7.32 14.28
C ARG A 190 -14.01 -8.25 13.80
#